data_3a0c867e7140eb920cdf74af5705aa4a
#
_entry.id   3a0c867e7140eb920cdf74af5705aa4a
#
_cell.length_a   1.000
_cell.length_b   1.000
_cell.length_c   1.000
_cell.angle_alpha   90.00
_cell.angle_beta   90.00
_cell.angle_gamma   90.00
#
_symmetry.space_group_name_H-M   'P 1'
#
loop_
_entity.id
_entity.type
_entity.pdbx_description
1 polymer ?
#
loop_
_entity_poly.entity_id
_entity_poly.type
_entity_poly.pdbx_seq_one_letter_code
_entity_poly.pdbx_strand_id
1 'polypeptide(L)' 'MQCSIQGCPGHYESKQIVHTLQQGSDILVFEHVPAEICTICGDILLSPETIKHLERMVSHKPKIGKTIPVYEYA' A
#
# COMPACT_ATOMS: atom_id res chain seq x y z
N MET A 1 -16.41 -8.07 -0.70
CA MET A 1 -16.49 -7.50 -2.06
C MET A 1 -15.86 -8.48 -3.03
N GLN A 2 -16.46 -8.64 -4.18
CA GLN A 2 -15.97 -9.54 -5.20
C GLN A 2 -14.72 -9.02 -5.89
N CYS A 3 -13.82 -9.92 -6.30
CA CYS A 3 -12.62 -9.52 -7.02
C CYS A 3 -12.98 -8.84 -8.34
N SER A 4 -12.28 -7.74 -8.64
CA SER A 4 -12.52 -6.97 -9.86
C SER A 4 -11.82 -7.56 -11.08
N ILE A 5 -10.94 -8.54 -10.91
CA ILE A 5 -10.25 -9.20 -12.01
C ILE A 5 -11.22 -10.12 -12.73
N GLN A 6 -11.37 -9.92 -14.03
CA GLN A 6 -12.27 -10.71 -14.85
C GLN A 6 -11.88 -12.20 -14.81
N GLY A 7 -12.85 -13.05 -14.53
CA GLY A 7 -12.64 -14.49 -14.45
C GLY A 7 -12.16 -14.99 -13.10
N CYS A 8 -11.87 -14.11 -12.15
CA CYS A 8 -11.47 -14.52 -10.80
C CYS A 8 -12.71 -14.69 -9.91
N PRO A 9 -12.94 -15.89 -9.34
CA PRO A 9 -14.10 -16.12 -8.46
C PRO A 9 -13.86 -15.67 -7.01
N GLY A 10 -12.71 -15.07 -6.71
CA GLY A 10 -12.37 -14.68 -5.37
C GLY A 10 -13.10 -13.44 -4.88
N HIS A 11 -12.86 -13.10 -3.63
CA HIS A 11 -13.35 -11.88 -3.02
C HIS A 11 -12.25 -11.28 -2.16
N TYR A 12 -12.37 -10.00 -1.83
CA TYR A 12 -11.37 -9.30 -1.07
C TYR A 12 -11.55 -9.49 0.43
N GLU A 13 -10.41 -9.64 1.12
CA GLU A 13 -10.36 -9.64 2.57
C GLU A 13 -9.49 -8.48 3.04
N SER A 14 -9.88 -7.85 4.15
CA SER A 14 -9.12 -6.77 4.76
C SER A 14 -7.88 -7.31 5.45
N LYS A 15 -6.71 -6.77 5.09
CA LYS A 15 -5.44 -7.15 5.70
C LYS A 15 -4.53 -5.93 5.79
N GLN A 16 -3.50 -6.02 6.62
CA GLN A 16 -2.42 -5.04 6.66
C GLN A 16 -1.24 -5.56 5.88
N ILE A 17 -0.67 -4.71 5.04
CA ILE A 17 0.44 -5.11 4.15
C ILE A 17 1.60 -4.14 4.29
N VAL A 18 2.75 -4.56 3.77
CA VAL A 18 3.89 -3.68 3.55
C VAL A 18 3.77 -3.13 2.13
N HIS A 19 3.73 -1.82 2.01
CA HIS A 19 3.58 -1.13 0.73
C HIS A 19 4.85 -0.36 0.42
N THR A 20 5.38 -0.54 -0.79
CA THR A 20 6.60 0.11 -1.24
C THR A 20 6.27 1.15 -2.30
N LEU A 21 6.77 2.37 -2.12
CA LEU A 21 6.63 3.45 -3.09
C LEU A 21 8.00 3.88 -3.57
N GLN A 22 8.14 4.06 -4.88
CA GLN A 22 9.34 4.64 -5.47
C GLN A 22 9.05 6.08 -5.85
N GLN A 23 9.85 7.01 -5.33
CA GLN A 23 9.73 8.42 -5.64
C GLN A 23 11.10 8.93 -6.10
N GLY A 24 11.25 9.14 -7.40
CA GLY A 24 12.54 9.47 -7.98
C GLY A 24 13.53 8.33 -7.74
N SER A 25 14.65 8.62 -7.09
CA SER A 25 15.63 7.63 -6.70
C SER A 25 15.41 7.06 -5.31
N ASP A 26 14.37 7.55 -4.60
CA ASP A 26 14.08 7.14 -3.25
C ASP A 26 13.06 5.99 -3.24
N ILE A 27 13.27 5.04 -2.34
CA ILE A 27 12.34 3.97 -2.10
C ILE A 27 11.80 4.13 -0.67
N LEU A 28 10.48 4.23 -0.54
CA LEU A 28 9.82 4.38 0.75
C LEU A 28 9.06 3.10 1.06
N VAL A 29 9.21 2.61 2.28
CA VAL A 29 8.51 1.40 2.75
C VAL A 29 7.54 1.79 3.85
N PHE A 30 6.27 1.42 3.69
CA PHE A 30 5.23 1.67 4.69
C PHE A 30 4.75 0.34 5.25
N GLU A 31 4.74 0.20 6.56
CA GLU A 31 4.23 -0.98 7.25
C GLU A 31 2.81 -0.78 7.73
N HIS A 32 2.09 -1.88 7.90
CA HIS A 32 0.73 -1.90 8.44
C HIS A 32 -0.26 -1.07 7.62
N VAL A 33 -0.08 -1.07 6.30
CA VAL A 33 -0.98 -0.35 5.40
C VAL A 33 -2.26 -1.16 5.22
N PRO A 34 -3.43 -0.60 5.55
CA PRO A 34 -4.68 -1.33 5.35
C PRO A 34 -4.95 -1.51 3.87
N ALA A 35 -5.29 -2.74 3.49
CA ALA A 35 -5.55 -3.09 2.11
C ALA A 35 -6.59 -4.20 2.04
N GLU A 36 -7.15 -4.40 0.87
CA GLU A 36 -8.01 -5.53 0.58
C GLU A 36 -7.32 -6.42 -0.44
N ILE A 37 -7.23 -7.71 -0.13
CA ILE A 37 -6.50 -8.67 -0.95
C ILE A 37 -7.46 -9.76 -1.37
N CYS A 38 -7.47 -10.07 -2.67
CA CYS A 38 -8.26 -11.19 -3.20
C CYS A 38 -7.72 -12.51 -2.65
N THR A 39 -8.63 -13.35 -2.19
CA THR A 39 -8.28 -14.64 -1.58
C THR A 39 -7.74 -15.65 -2.57
N ILE A 40 -7.92 -15.44 -3.86
CA ILE A 40 -7.55 -16.41 -4.90
C ILE A 40 -6.40 -15.92 -5.76
N CYS A 41 -6.53 -14.74 -6.39
CA CYS A 41 -5.51 -14.24 -7.31
C CYS A 41 -4.49 -13.31 -6.67
N GLY A 42 -4.72 -12.89 -5.41
CA GLY A 42 -3.79 -12.00 -4.71
C GLY A 42 -3.85 -10.54 -5.14
N ASP A 43 -4.87 -10.14 -5.93
CA ASP A 43 -5.04 -8.76 -6.33
C ASP A 43 -5.21 -7.86 -5.11
N ILE A 44 -4.56 -6.71 -5.11
CA ILE A 44 -4.54 -5.79 -3.97
C ILE A 44 -5.29 -4.51 -4.32
N LEU A 45 -6.22 -4.13 -3.45
CA LEU A 45 -6.94 -2.86 -3.56
C LEU A 45 -6.63 -1.98 -2.36
N LEU A 46 -6.31 -0.72 -2.63
CA LEU A 46 -6.18 0.32 -1.62
C LEU A 46 -7.35 1.27 -1.76
N SER A 47 -7.97 1.64 -0.63
CA SER A 47 -9.06 2.61 -0.65
C SER A 47 -8.52 4.00 -1.03
N PRO A 48 -9.36 4.89 -1.59
CA PRO A 48 -8.94 6.27 -1.87
C PRO A 48 -8.42 7.00 -0.63
N GLU A 49 -8.99 6.72 0.54
CA GLU A 49 -8.56 7.30 1.81
C GLU A 49 -7.14 6.85 2.17
N THR A 50 -6.85 5.57 1.98
CA THR A 50 -5.52 5.01 2.23
C THR A 50 -4.50 5.64 1.30
N ILE A 51 -4.83 5.78 0.02
CA ILE A 51 -3.95 6.40 -0.97
C ILE A 51 -3.65 7.85 -0.60
N LYS A 52 -4.67 8.62 -0.22
CA LYS A 52 -4.50 10.01 0.19
C LYS A 52 -3.62 10.13 1.43
N HIS A 53 -3.80 9.21 2.38
CA HIS A 53 -2.98 9.22 3.59
C HIS A 53 -1.52 8.92 3.28
N LEU A 54 -1.26 7.95 2.41
CA LEU A 54 0.09 7.64 1.96
C LEU A 54 0.73 8.84 1.25
N GLU A 55 -0.03 9.54 0.41
CA GLU A 55 0.45 10.74 -0.28
C GLU A 55 0.85 11.83 0.71
N ARG A 56 0.07 12.03 1.76
CA ARG A 56 0.42 12.98 2.82
C ARG A 56 1.70 12.60 3.54
N MET A 57 1.84 11.32 3.86
CA MET A 57 3.05 10.82 4.52
C MET A 57 4.28 11.05 3.65
N VAL A 58 4.16 10.82 2.35
CA VAL A 58 5.24 11.07 1.40
C VAL A 58 5.60 12.55 1.34
N SER A 59 4.58 13.43 1.33
CA SER A 59 4.80 14.88 1.26
C SER A 59 5.50 15.45 2.49
N HIS A 60 5.33 14.83 3.65
CA HIS A 60 5.89 15.30 4.91
C HIS A 60 7.10 14.50 5.36
N LYS A 61 7.61 13.61 4.54
CA LYS A 61 8.74 12.78 4.92
C LYS A 61 10.00 13.63 5.10
N PRO A 62 10.83 13.33 6.11
CA PRO A 62 12.13 13.98 6.22
C PRO A 62 13.05 13.49 5.10
N LYS A 63 14.02 14.34 4.74
CA LYS A 63 15.03 13.95 3.79
C LYS A 63 15.95 12.93 4.45
N ILE A 64 16.00 11.73 3.90
CA ILE A 64 16.81 10.64 4.45
C ILE A 64 17.92 10.31 3.47
N GLY A 65 19.10 10.02 3.99
CA GLY A 65 20.29 9.73 3.18
C GLY A 65 20.25 8.37 2.50
N LYS A 66 21.20 7.50 2.80
CA LYS A 66 21.42 6.28 2.02
C LYS A 66 20.64 5.05 2.52
N THR A 67 19.91 5.15 3.62
CA THR A 67 19.14 4.03 4.15
C THR A 67 17.72 4.07 3.62
N ILE A 68 17.11 2.90 3.43
CA ILE A 68 15.70 2.81 3.02
C ILE A 68 14.83 3.15 4.24
N PRO A 69 14.03 4.22 4.17
CA PRO A 69 13.16 4.58 5.28
C PRO A 69 11.97 3.62 5.36
N VAL A 70 11.65 3.21 6.58
CA VAL A 70 10.46 2.41 6.86
C VAL A 70 9.52 3.26 7.71
N TYR A 71 8.30 3.45 7.23
CA TYR A 71 7.28 4.22 7.91
C TYR A 71 6.13 3.33 8.33
N GLU A 72 5.61 3.56 9.53
CA GLU A 72 4.40 2.90 9.94
C GLU A 72 3.20 3.73 9.50
N TYR A 73 2.22 3.07 8.89
CA TYR A 73 0.98 3.73 8.49
C TYR A 73 0.18 4.06 9.75
N ALA A 74 -0.07 5.35 9.96
CA ALA A 74 -0.73 5.82 11.17
C ALA A 74 -1.78 6.90 10.91
#